data_89fd82080e38a44bcc05034fccb13d00
#
_entry.id   89fd82080e38a44bcc05034fccb13d00
#
_cell.length_a   1.000
_cell.length_b   1.000
_cell.length_c   1.000
_cell.angle_alpha   90.00
_cell.angle_beta   90.00
_cell.angle_gamma   90.00
#
_symmetry.space_group_name_H-M   'P 1'
#
loop_
_entity.id
_entity.type
_entity.pdbx_description
1 polymer ?
#
loop_
_entity_poly.entity_id
_entity_poly.type
_entity_poly.pdbx_seq_one_letter_code
_entity_poly.pdbx_strand_id
1 'polypeptide(L)'
;MAQELAGHKITVNSIGPGPTATNFFGNANTPEFQEQAGSTMPLGRMGQATDMGAMAAFIASDDGEYATGSYFLVDGGMQDSSVQAVVRP
;
A
#
# COMPACT_ATOMS: atom_id res chain seq x y z
N MET A 1 7.60 15.57 10.68
CA MET A 1 7.16 16.36 9.51
C MET A 1 5.64 16.55 9.48
N ALA A 2 4.86 15.50 9.66
CA ALA A 2 3.41 15.62 9.57
C ALA A 2 2.83 16.64 10.57
N GLN A 3 3.21 16.55 11.82
CA GLN A 3 2.70 17.46 12.84
C GLN A 3 3.11 18.91 12.60
N GLU A 4 4.30 19.12 12.06
CA GLU A 4 4.80 20.46 11.76
C GLU A 4 3.99 21.14 10.66
N LEU A 5 3.53 20.36 9.67
CA LEU A 5 2.82 20.89 8.53
C LEU A 5 1.29 20.89 8.68
N ALA A 6 0.78 20.24 9.72
CA ALA A 6 -0.67 20.14 9.93
C ALA A 6 -1.31 21.52 10.11
N GLY A 7 -0.63 22.46 10.75
CA GLY A 7 -1.13 23.81 10.92
C GLY A 7 -1.30 24.56 9.61
N HIS A 8 -0.63 24.13 8.56
CA HIS A 8 -0.76 24.68 7.21
C HIS A 8 -1.75 23.91 6.35
N LYS A 9 -2.47 22.95 6.94
CA LYS A 9 -3.42 22.07 6.27
C LYS A 9 -2.77 21.20 5.20
N ILE A 10 -1.53 20.78 5.49
CA ILE A 10 -0.77 19.85 4.66
C ILE A 10 -0.70 18.51 5.38
N THR A 11 -1.07 17.45 4.71
CA THR A 11 -0.94 16.09 5.25
C THR A 11 0.30 15.39 4.68
N VAL A 12 0.92 14.57 5.51
CA VAL A 12 2.13 13.82 5.13
C VAL A 12 1.94 12.38 5.60
N ASN A 13 1.94 11.46 4.67
CA ASN A 13 1.74 10.04 4.96
C ASN A 13 2.76 9.20 4.19
N SER A 14 2.91 7.95 4.61
CA SER A 14 3.78 6.99 3.95
C SER A 14 2.98 5.79 3.48
N ILE A 15 3.40 5.20 2.36
CA ILE A 15 2.84 3.94 1.89
C ILE A 15 3.95 2.89 1.97
N GLY A 16 3.62 1.76 2.60
CA GLY A 16 4.52 0.61 2.68
C GLY A 16 4.01 -0.50 1.77
N PRO A 17 4.55 -0.63 0.55
CA PRO A 17 4.11 -1.67 -0.37
C PRO A 17 4.69 -3.03 0.03
N GLY A 18 3.93 -4.09 -0.24
CA GLY A 18 4.45 -5.44 -0.26
C GLY A 18 5.07 -5.77 -1.62
N PRO A 19 5.34 -7.06 -1.88
CA PRO A 19 5.87 -7.47 -3.18
C PRO A 19 4.96 -7.02 -4.31
N THR A 20 5.50 -6.23 -5.22
CA THR A 20 4.75 -5.59 -6.31
C THR A 20 5.42 -5.94 -7.64
N ALA A 21 4.62 -6.33 -8.62
CA ALA A 21 5.10 -6.72 -9.94
C ALA A 21 5.53 -5.48 -10.72
N THR A 22 6.79 -5.08 -10.56
CA THR A 22 7.37 -3.90 -11.20
C THR A 22 8.73 -4.24 -11.80
N ASN A 23 9.34 -3.27 -12.44
CA ASN A 23 10.68 -3.41 -13.01
C ASN A 23 11.76 -3.65 -11.95
N PHE A 24 11.45 -3.52 -10.68
CA PHE A 24 12.39 -3.83 -9.60
C PHE A 24 12.94 -5.26 -9.73
N PHE A 25 12.10 -6.21 -10.14
CA PHE A 25 12.51 -7.61 -10.30
C PHE A 25 13.17 -7.89 -11.65
N GLY A 26 13.20 -6.92 -12.56
CA GLY A 26 13.86 -7.06 -13.85
C GLY A 26 13.35 -8.24 -14.65
N ASN A 27 14.29 -9.03 -15.21
CA ASN A 27 13.94 -10.18 -16.04
C ASN A 27 13.29 -11.32 -15.25
N ALA A 28 13.36 -11.30 -13.94
CA ALA A 28 12.71 -12.30 -13.09
C ALA A 28 11.20 -12.07 -12.99
N ASN A 29 10.69 -10.91 -13.41
CA ASN A 29 9.28 -10.56 -13.30
C ASN A 29 8.46 -11.22 -14.41
N THR A 30 8.35 -12.55 -14.36
CA THR A 30 7.58 -13.35 -15.31
C THR A 30 6.21 -13.67 -14.73
N PRO A 31 5.21 -14.07 -15.57
CA PRO A 31 3.92 -14.51 -15.04
C PRO A 31 4.05 -15.65 -14.04
N GLU A 32 4.95 -16.58 -14.26
CA GLU A 32 5.19 -17.71 -13.36
C GLU A 32 5.75 -17.22 -12.02
N PHE A 33 6.70 -16.30 -12.06
CA PHE A 33 7.25 -15.68 -10.84
C PHE A 33 6.17 -14.97 -10.05
N GLN A 34 5.33 -14.18 -10.72
CA GLN A 34 4.26 -13.44 -10.08
C GLN A 34 3.26 -14.37 -9.41
N GLU A 35 2.90 -15.46 -10.09
CA GLU A 35 1.98 -16.45 -9.53
C GLU A 35 2.58 -17.14 -8.32
N GLN A 36 3.83 -17.58 -8.42
CA GLN A 36 4.51 -18.26 -7.33
C GLN A 36 4.69 -17.35 -6.11
N ALA A 37 5.15 -16.13 -6.32
CA ALA A 37 5.32 -15.18 -5.24
C ALA A 37 3.97 -14.81 -4.63
N GLY A 38 2.97 -14.62 -5.47
CA GLY A 38 1.62 -14.29 -5.03
C GLY A 38 0.99 -15.37 -4.18
N SER A 39 1.29 -16.64 -4.48
CA SER A 39 0.71 -17.76 -3.73
C SER A 39 1.16 -17.77 -2.26
N THR A 40 2.27 -17.09 -1.94
CA THR A 40 2.75 -16.99 -0.57
C THR A 40 2.13 -15.80 0.18
N MET A 41 1.42 -14.94 -0.51
CA MET A 41 0.76 -13.79 0.12
C MET A 41 -0.60 -14.20 0.69
N PRO A 42 -0.98 -13.67 1.85
CA PRO A 42 -2.30 -13.98 2.41
C PRO A 42 -3.47 -13.69 1.47
N LEU A 43 -3.41 -12.60 0.67
CA LEU A 43 -4.44 -12.30 -0.30
C LEU A 43 -4.29 -13.09 -1.61
N GLY A 44 -3.22 -13.89 -1.76
CA GLY A 44 -3.07 -14.82 -2.86
C GLY A 44 -2.50 -14.23 -4.15
N ARG A 45 -2.00 -13.01 -4.12
CA ARG A 45 -1.40 -12.37 -5.30
C ARG A 45 -0.34 -11.35 -4.92
N MET A 46 0.56 -11.05 -5.85
CA MET A 46 1.42 -9.88 -5.74
C MET A 46 0.60 -8.60 -5.96
N GLY A 47 1.09 -7.50 -5.39
CA GLY A 47 0.54 -6.20 -5.70
C GLY A 47 0.88 -5.77 -7.13
N GLN A 48 0.10 -4.83 -7.64
CA GLN A 48 0.35 -4.18 -8.91
C GLN A 48 0.62 -2.70 -8.64
N ALA A 49 1.28 -2.03 -9.57
CA ALA A 49 1.54 -0.60 -9.44
C ALA A 49 0.24 0.19 -9.20
N THR A 50 -0.85 -0.26 -9.81
CA THR A 50 -2.17 0.36 -9.63
C THR A 50 -2.72 0.23 -8.22
N ASP A 51 -2.34 -0.82 -7.48
CA ASP A 51 -2.74 -0.95 -6.07
C ASP A 51 -2.14 0.19 -5.23
N MET A 52 -0.87 0.50 -5.48
CA MET A 52 -0.19 1.59 -4.78
C MET A 52 -0.72 2.95 -5.22
N GLY A 53 -0.95 3.11 -6.53
CA GLY A 53 -1.50 4.34 -7.09
C GLY A 53 -2.89 4.64 -6.57
N ALA A 54 -3.73 3.63 -6.41
CA ALA A 54 -5.08 3.80 -5.85
C ALA A 54 -5.03 4.29 -4.41
N MET A 55 -4.13 3.74 -3.58
CA MET A 55 -3.97 4.19 -2.21
C MET A 55 -3.43 5.62 -2.16
N ALA A 56 -2.45 5.93 -3.00
CA ALA A 56 -1.90 7.28 -3.07
C ALA A 56 -2.98 8.30 -3.47
N ALA A 57 -3.81 7.94 -4.43
CA ALA A 57 -4.90 8.80 -4.88
C ALA A 57 -5.91 9.06 -3.76
N PHE A 58 -6.24 8.03 -2.98
CA PHE A 58 -7.14 8.20 -1.84
C PHE A 58 -6.55 9.15 -0.80
N ILE A 59 -5.29 8.93 -0.43
CA ILE A 59 -4.61 9.75 0.59
C ILE A 59 -4.52 11.21 0.12
N ALA A 60 -4.31 11.43 -1.17
CA ALA A 60 -4.19 12.77 -1.74
C ALA A 60 -5.53 13.46 -1.98
N SER A 61 -6.63 12.73 -1.90
CA SER A 61 -7.96 13.26 -2.17
C SER A 61 -8.58 13.88 -0.91
N ASP A 62 -9.70 14.57 -1.11
CA ASP A 62 -10.48 15.09 0.00
C ASP A 62 -10.99 14.00 0.93
N ASP A 63 -11.19 12.78 0.40
CA ASP A 63 -11.63 11.64 1.21
C ASP A 63 -10.58 11.23 2.24
N GLY A 64 -9.32 11.53 1.99
CA GLY A 64 -8.22 11.24 2.91
C GLY A 64 -7.80 12.41 3.77
N GLU A 65 -8.57 13.48 3.83
CA GLU A 65 -8.12 14.74 4.43
C GLU A 65 -7.85 14.67 5.93
N TYR A 66 -8.41 13.69 6.62
CA TYR A 66 -8.18 13.54 8.06
C TYR A 66 -6.99 12.63 8.38
N ALA A 67 -6.32 12.10 7.37
CA ALA A 67 -5.17 11.21 7.56
C ALA A 67 -3.87 11.99 7.42
N THR A 68 -3.08 12.02 8.49
CA THR A 68 -1.73 12.57 8.42
C THR A 68 -0.85 11.86 9.45
N GLY A 69 0.43 11.75 9.15
CA GLY A 69 1.38 11.08 10.02
C GLY A 69 1.23 9.56 10.03
N SER A 70 0.50 8.99 9.09
CA SER A 70 0.18 7.58 9.07
C SER A 70 1.06 6.80 8.11
N TYR A 71 1.24 5.51 8.42
CA TYR A 71 1.93 4.56 7.56
C TYR A 71 0.89 3.55 7.06
N PHE A 72 0.65 3.55 5.76
CA PHE A 72 -0.37 2.71 5.16
C PHE A 72 0.29 1.49 4.52
N LEU A 73 0.09 0.32 5.11
CA LEU A 73 0.56 -0.94 4.54
C LEU A 73 -0.37 -1.39 3.42
N VAL A 74 0.22 -1.66 2.25
CA VAL A 74 -0.52 -2.16 1.08
C VAL A 74 0.26 -3.38 0.59
N ASP A 75 0.15 -4.48 1.35
CA ASP A 75 1.08 -5.60 1.24
C ASP A 75 0.38 -6.97 1.15
N GLY A 76 -0.91 -6.99 0.86
CA GLY A 76 -1.64 -8.25 0.73
C GLY A 76 -1.73 -9.04 2.03
N GLY A 77 -1.46 -8.42 3.16
CA GLY A 77 -1.50 -9.07 4.46
C GLY A 77 -0.17 -9.66 4.91
N MET A 78 0.92 -9.38 4.19
CA MET A 78 2.23 -9.93 4.53
C MET A 78 2.67 -9.54 5.94
N GLN A 79 2.38 -8.31 6.35
CA GLN A 79 2.57 -7.87 7.73
C GLN A 79 1.18 -7.70 8.37
N ASP A 80 0.90 -8.51 9.37
CA ASP A 80 -0.37 -8.39 10.09
C ASP A 80 -0.24 -7.29 11.13
N SER A 81 -0.99 -6.22 10.95
CA SER A 81 -1.01 -5.11 11.88
C SER A 81 -2.43 -4.56 11.93
N SER A 82 -3.23 -5.06 12.87
CA SER A 82 -4.61 -4.60 13.00
C SER A 82 -4.85 -4.01 14.38
N VAL A 83 -5.39 -2.80 14.39
CA VAL A 83 -5.84 -2.12 15.61
C VAL A 83 -7.35 -2.07 15.62
N GLN A 84 -7.96 -1.72 14.52
CA GLN A 84 -9.41 -1.75 14.33
C GLN A 84 -9.72 -2.36 12.96
N ALA A 85 -10.79 -3.12 12.90
CA ALA A 85 -11.11 -3.86 11.69
C ALA A 85 -12.27 -3.22 10.92
N VAL A 86 -12.06 -3.04 9.62
CA VAL A 86 -13.10 -2.82 8.64
C VAL A 86 -13.04 -3.99 7.67
N VAL A 87 -14.08 -4.81 7.68
CA VAL A 87 -14.07 -6.06 6.93
C VAL A 87 -14.73 -5.88 5.58
N ARG A 88 -14.04 -6.33 4.54
CA ARG A 88 -14.56 -6.37 3.18
C ARG A 88 -14.49 -7.81 2.69
N PRO A 89 -15.65 -8.43 2.40
CA PRO A 89 -15.67 -9.80 1.87
C PRO A 89 -15.16 -9.87 0.43
#